data_1d3ba27efd5a150f306070016b833925
#
_entry.id   1d3ba27efd5a150f306070016b833925
#
_cell.length_a   1.000
_cell.length_b   1.000
_cell.length_c   1.000
_cell.angle_alpha   90.00
_cell.angle_beta   90.00
_cell.angle_gamma   90.00
#
_symmetry.space_group_name_H-M   'P 1'
#
loop_
_entity.id
_entity.type
_entity.pdbx_description
1 polymer ?
#
loop_
_entity_poly.entity_id
_entity_poly.type
_entity_poly.pdbx_seq_one_letter_code
_entity_poly.pdbx_strand_id
1 'polypeptide(L)'
;QQTKFKSPKDARAAGIETVYQDLAIVDDIALWRNFFLGQELYRKVLGVRLLDVKKMAQICGEHLDEIGLTSVASPHQTATTLSGGERQSLAISRAVYFESRILLLDEPVAALSVRETRRVFDAIEAAKSQGLGVLYIDHNMEHVLPVADRIAIMHKGGLLRVVTRGELSAEELADAVAHSGLPD
;
A
#
# COMPACT_ATOMS: atom_id res chain seq x y z
N GLN A 1 -12.15 -19.15 8.70
CA GLN A 1 -11.86 -19.21 10.16
C GLN A 1 -11.70 -17.78 10.69
N GLN A 2 -12.47 -17.40 11.68
CA GLN A 2 -12.40 -16.07 12.28
C GLN A 2 -11.13 -15.99 13.13
N THR A 3 -10.22 -15.06 12.82
CA THR A 3 -8.96 -14.89 13.53
C THR A 3 -8.93 -13.52 14.21
N LYS A 4 -8.52 -13.47 15.48
CA LYS A 4 -8.30 -12.21 16.20
C LYS A 4 -6.81 -12.00 16.38
N PHE A 5 -6.30 -10.90 15.85
CA PHE A 5 -4.92 -10.46 16.09
C PHE A 5 -4.84 -9.67 17.40
N LYS A 6 -3.80 -9.90 18.20
CA LYS A 6 -3.56 -9.20 19.47
C LYS A 6 -2.67 -7.98 19.29
N SER A 7 -1.95 -7.91 18.17
CA SER A 7 -1.01 -6.83 17.86
C SER A 7 -0.82 -6.68 16.35
N PRO A 8 -0.33 -5.51 15.87
CA PRO A 8 0.09 -5.34 14.48
C PRO A 8 1.16 -6.36 14.04
N LYS A 9 2.01 -6.79 14.97
CA LYS A 9 3.02 -7.83 14.70
C LYS A 9 2.39 -9.18 14.34
N ASP A 10 1.28 -9.55 14.99
CA ASP A 10 0.57 -10.80 14.71
C ASP A 10 -0.10 -10.74 13.32
N ALA A 11 -0.65 -9.57 12.95
CA ALA A 11 -1.22 -9.36 11.62
C ALA A 11 -0.15 -9.47 10.52
N ARG A 12 1.02 -8.85 10.72
CA ARG A 12 2.16 -8.98 9.79
C ARG A 12 2.64 -10.42 9.68
N ALA A 13 2.76 -11.13 10.80
CA ALA A 13 3.14 -12.55 10.79
C ALA A 13 2.13 -13.45 10.03
N ALA A 14 0.87 -13.00 9.90
CA ALA A 14 -0.16 -13.64 9.08
C ALA A 14 -0.14 -13.17 7.61
N GLY A 15 0.79 -12.30 7.23
CA GLY A 15 0.93 -11.75 5.88
C GLY A 15 -0.01 -10.58 5.58
N ILE A 16 -0.44 -9.84 6.61
CA ILE A 16 -1.24 -8.62 6.44
C ILE A 16 -0.34 -7.40 6.66
N GLU A 17 -0.18 -6.57 5.66
CA GLU A 17 0.51 -5.29 5.76
C GLU A 17 -0.50 -4.15 5.57
N THR A 18 -0.27 -3.03 6.28
CA THR A 18 -1.13 -1.85 6.21
C THR A 18 -0.32 -0.63 5.82
N VAL A 19 -0.80 0.07 4.80
CA VAL A 19 -0.31 1.38 4.42
C VAL A 19 -1.38 2.39 4.86
N TYR A 20 -1.06 3.15 5.89
CA TYR A 20 -1.94 4.16 6.46
C TYR A 20 -1.90 5.46 5.64
N GLN A 21 -2.91 6.31 5.79
CA GLN A 21 -2.97 7.66 5.23
C GLN A 21 -1.73 8.48 5.62
N ASP A 22 -1.34 8.45 6.90
CA ASP A 22 -0.03 8.93 7.34
C ASP A 22 1.01 7.83 7.11
N LEU A 23 1.68 7.90 5.97
CA LEU A 23 2.70 6.93 5.59
C LEU A 23 3.73 6.77 6.73
N ALA A 24 3.95 5.53 7.15
CA ALA A 24 5.01 5.22 8.12
C ALA A 24 6.40 5.32 7.43
N ILE A 25 6.65 6.45 6.79
CA ILE A 25 7.91 6.81 6.14
C ILE A 25 8.53 7.93 6.95
N VAL A 26 9.76 7.73 7.36
CA VAL A 26 10.56 8.71 8.10
C VAL A 26 11.37 9.53 7.12
N ASP A 27 11.13 10.84 7.10
CA ASP A 27 11.67 11.76 6.09
C ASP A 27 13.19 11.81 6.08
N ASP A 28 13.80 11.89 7.24
CA ASP A 28 15.24 12.16 7.41
C ASP A 28 16.14 10.92 7.34
N ILE A 29 15.58 9.75 7.08
CA ILE A 29 16.39 8.53 6.90
C ILE A 29 16.40 8.06 5.44
N ALA A 30 17.44 7.31 5.09
CA ALA A 30 17.64 6.78 3.76
C ALA A 30 16.48 5.89 3.29
N LEU A 31 16.23 5.84 1.98
CA LEU A 31 15.15 5.03 1.39
C LEU A 31 15.29 3.56 1.72
N TRP A 32 16.51 2.99 1.64
CA TRP A 32 16.74 1.60 2.04
C TRP A 32 16.40 1.33 3.51
N ARG A 33 16.58 2.32 4.40
CA ARG A 33 16.17 2.19 5.80
C ARG A 33 14.66 2.21 5.96
N ASN A 34 13.98 3.10 5.24
CA ASN A 34 12.52 3.13 5.21
C ASN A 34 11.95 1.81 4.68
N PHE A 35 12.53 1.28 3.61
CA PHE A 35 12.12 0.03 3.00
C PHE A 35 12.19 -1.16 3.96
N PHE A 36 13.27 -1.26 4.73
CA PHE A 36 13.52 -2.36 5.66
C PHE A 36 13.16 -2.05 7.13
N LEU A 37 12.48 -0.93 7.41
CA LEU A 37 12.19 -0.51 8.78
C LEU A 37 11.39 -1.57 9.54
N GLY A 38 12.00 -2.11 10.63
CA GLY A 38 11.43 -3.19 11.43
C GLY A 38 11.55 -4.60 10.84
N GLN A 39 12.22 -4.75 9.68
CA GLN A 39 12.52 -6.03 9.02
C GLN A 39 13.95 -6.03 8.44
N GLU A 40 14.89 -5.47 9.18
CA GLU A 40 16.28 -5.28 8.75
C GLU A 40 17.00 -6.61 8.50
N LEU A 41 17.80 -6.64 7.44
CA LEU A 41 18.67 -7.78 7.12
C LEU A 41 19.97 -7.70 7.89
N TYR A 42 20.42 -8.85 8.37
CA TYR A 42 21.66 -8.97 9.13
C TYR A 42 22.59 -10.00 8.50
N ARG A 43 23.90 -9.72 8.54
CA ARG A 43 24.96 -10.68 8.22
C ARG A 43 25.77 -11.02 9.46
N LYS A 44 26.29 -12.23 9.52
CA LYS A 44 27.22 -12.63 10.60
C LYS A 44 28.65 -12.39 10.14
N VAL A 45 29.41 -11.63 10.95
CA VAL A 45 30.86 -11.41 10.77
C VAL A 45 31.53 -11.75 12.05
N LEU A 46 32.40 -12.74 12.03
CA LEU A 46 33.14 -13.24 13.24
C LEU A 46 32.21 -13.54 14.44
N GLY A 47 31.00 -14.08 14.17
CA GLY A 47 30.03 -14.38 15.22
C GLY A 47 29.11 -13.20 15.64
N VAL A 48 29.42 -11.98 15.23
CA VAL A 48 28.64 -10.79 15.55
C VAL A 48 27.59 -10.53 14.45
N ARG A 49 26.35 -10.20 14.84
CA ARG A 49 25.28 -9.78 13.91
C ARG A 49 25.46 -8.30 13.59
N LEU A 50 25.74 -8.00 12.33
CA LEU A 50 25.83 -6.64 11.81
C LEU A 50 24.74 -6.42 10.75
N LEU A 51 24.22 -5.19 10.65
CA LEU A 51 23.29 -4.80 9.57
C LEU A 51 23.95 -5.03 8.21
N ASP A 52 23.22 -5.67 7.28
CA ASP A 52 23.66 -5.85 5.90
C ASP A 52 23.21 -4.70 5.02
N VAL A 53 23.78 -3.52 5.29
CA VAL A 53 23.41 -2.28 4.61
C VAL A 53 23.57 -2.39 3.10
N LYS A 54 24.63 -3.07 2.62
CA LYS A 54 24.90 -3.23 1.19
C LYS A 54 23.78 -4.01 0.50
N LYS A 55 23.37 -5.14 1.09
CA LYS A 55 22.31 -5.98 0.55
C LYS A 55 20.95 -5.25 0.59
N MET A 56 20.63 -4.59 1.70
CA MET A 56 19.39 -3.80 1.83
C MET A 56 19.32 -2.66 0.84
N ALA A 57 20.41 -1.92 0.63
CA ALA A 57 20.46 -0.84 -0.35
C ALA A 57 20.33 -1.34 -1.79
N GLN A 58 20.96 -2.48 -2.12
CA GLN A 58 20.84 -3.10 -3.44
C GLN A 58 19.39 -3.51 -3.71
N ILE A 59 18.75 -4.27 -2.81
CA ILE A 59 17.36 -4.73 -2.97
C ILE A 59 16.42 -3.53 -3.08
N CYS A 60 16.59 -2.51 -2.24
CA CYS A 60 15.78 -1.30 -2.32
C CYS A 60 15.92 -0.63 -3.70
N GLY A 61 17.15 -0.51 -4.24
CA GLY A 61 17.40 0.05 -5.56
C GLY A 61 16.68 -0.71 -6.66
N GLU A 62 16.79 -2.04 -6.66
CA GLU A 62 16.11 -2.92 -7.63
C GLU A 62 14.58 -2.71 -7.62
N HIS A 63 13.96 -2.62 -6.43
CA HIS A 63 12.53 -2.38 -6.31
C HIS A 63 12.10 -0.95 -6.66
N LEU A 64 12.94 0.05 -6.41
CA LEU A 64 12.69 1.42 -6.86
C LEU A 64 12.64 1.53 -8.38
N ASP A 65 13.53 0.81 -9.06
CA ASP A 65 13.57 0.71 -10.53
C ASP A 65 12.33 -0.01 -11.08
N GLU A 66 11.93 -1.14 -10.46
CA GLU A 66 10.75 -1.92 -10.85
C GLU A 66 9.45 -1.12 -10.80
N ILE A 67 9.29 -0.24 -9.79
CA ILE A 67 8.11 0.63 -9.65
C ILE A 67 8.26 1.96 -10.40
N GLY A 68 9.30 2.09 -11.23
CA GLY A 68 9.50 3.23 -12.09
C GLY A 68 9.84 4.53 -11.37
N LEU A 69 10.43 4.48 -10.17
CA LEU A 69 10.93 5.64 -9.44
C LEU A 69 12.29 6.10 -9.97
N THR A 70 12.34 6.39 -11.26
CA THR A 70 13.55 6.82 -11.97
C THR A 70 14.08 8.21 -11.54
N SER A 71 13.28 8.97 -10.79
CA SER A 71 13.69 10.24 -10.14
C SER A 71 14.63 10.01 -8.96
N VAL A 72 14.69 8.78 -8.44
CA VAL A 72 15.53 8.39 -7.32
C VAL A 72 16.92 8.03 -7.81
N ALA A 73 17.91 8.91 -7.57
CA ALA A 73 19.29 8.68 -8.00
C ALA A 73 20.01 7.61 -7.16
N SER A 74 19.56 7.35 -5.93
CA SER A 74 20.22 6.39 -5.03
C SER A 74 19.30 5.95 -3.89
N PRO A 75 19.32 4.67 -3.48
CA PRO A 75 18.63 4.20 -2.28
C PRO A 75 19.18 4.81 -0.97
N HIS A 76 20.32 5.49 -1.02
CA HIS A 76 20.91 6.18 0.13
C HIS A 76 20.37 7.61 0.34
N GLN A 77 19.66 8.18 -0.64
CA GLN A 77 19.02 9.49 -0.43
C GLN A 77 17.88 9.41 0.59
N THR A 78 17.54 10.53 1.22
CA THR A 78 16.47 10.61 2.21
C THR A 78 15.09 10.62 1.54
N ALA A 79 14.05 10.21 2.28
CA ALA A 79 12.69 10.19 1.77
C ALA A 79 12.10 11.61 1.56
N THR A 80 12.73 12.66 2.09
CA THR A 80 12.35 14.06 1.82
C THR A 80 12.34 14.42 0.33
N THR A 81 13.12 13.69 -0.48
CA THR A 81 13.21 13.93 -1.93
C THR A 81 12.05 13.33 -2.72
N LEU A 82 11.24 12.46 -2.10
CA LEU A 82 10.12 11.82 -2.75
C LEU A 82 8.86 12.69 -2.72
N SER A 83 8.11 12.69 -3.82
CA SER A 83 6.73 13.17 -3.86
C SER A 83 5.78 12.25 -3.07
N GLY A 84 4.56 12.71 -2.78
CA GLY A 84 3.56 11.91 -2.08
C GLY A 84 3.27 10.58 -2.76
N GLY A 85 3.06 10.58 -4.08
CA GLY A 85 2.82 9.36 -4.86
C GLY A 85 4.02 8.41 -4.89
N GLU A 86 5.25 8.93 -4.89
CA GLU A 86 6.48 8.13 -4.82
C GLU A 86 6.63 7.45 -3.45
N ARG A 87 6.32 8.17 -2.37
CA ARG A 87 6.27 7.61 -1.01
C ARG A 87 5.26 6.48 -0.90
N GLN A 88 4.08 6.67 -1.47
CA GLN A 88 3.01 5.66 -1.48
C GLN A 88 3.44 4.41 -2.26
N SER A 89 4.03 4.60 -3.45
CA SER A 89 4.55 3.51 -4.27
C SER A 89 5.66 2.73 -3.56
N LEU A 90 6.56 3.42 -2.83
CA LEU A 90 7.58 2.78 -2.00
C LEU A 90 6.96 1.90 -0.90
N ALA A 91 5.90 2.38 -0.23
CA ALA A 91 5.22 1.62 0.81
C ALA A 91 4.52 0.37 0.25
N ILE A 92 3.90 0.46 -0.93
CA ILE A 92 3.28 -0.67 -1.63
C ILE A 92 4.35 -1.68 -2.06
N SER A 93 5.45 -1.22 -2.68
CA SER A 93 6.56 -2.09 -3.10
C SER A 93 7.18 -2.85 -1.93
N ARG A 94 7.31 -2.19 -0.78
CA ARG A 94 7.74 -2.84 0.46
C ARG A 94 6.82 -4.00 0.85
N ALA A 95 5.49 -3.82 0.79
CA ALA A 95 4.53 -4.87 1.12
C ALA A 95 4.65 -6.07 0.17
N VAL A 96 4.92 -5.81 -1.10
CA VAL A 96 5.18 -6.85 -2.12
C VAL A 96 6.46 -7.61 -1.80
N TYR A 97 7.56 -6.91 -1.53
CA TYR A 97 8.86 -7.53 -1.23
C TYR A 97 8.81 -8.48 -0.02
N PHE A 98 8.09 -8.08 1.04
CA PHE A 98 7.96 -8.89 2.26
C PHE A 98 6.89 -9.99 2.15
N GLU A 99 6.50 -10.36 0.92
CA GLU A 99 5.57 -11.46 0.62
C GLU A 99 4.25 -11.34 1.39
N SER A 100 3.74 -10.13 1.55
CA SER A 100 2.43 -9.92 2.12
C SER A 100 1.37 -10.63 1.30
N ARG A 101 0.36 -11.16 1.96
CA ARG A 101 -0.78 -11.84 1.31
C ARG A 101 -1.95 -10.89 1.10
N ILE A 102 -2.07 -9.93 2.00
CA ILE A 102 -3.13 -8.92 2.01
C ILE A 102 -2.49 -7.56 2.30
N LEU A 103 -2.80 -6.60 1.46
CA LEU A 103 -2.41 -5.20 1.59
C LEU A 103 -3.66 -4.37 1.90
N LEU A 104 -3.64 -3.67 3.04
CA LEU A 104 -4.67 -2.71 3.43
C LEU A 104 -4.20 -1.32 3.05
N LEU A 105 -4.99 -0.59 2.27
CA LEU A 105 -4.72 0.78 1.84
C LEU A 105 -5.84 1.69 2.32
N ASP A 106 -5.51 2.62 3.20
CA ASP A 106 -6.47 3.57 3.78
C ASP A 106 -6.25 4.95 3.16
N GLU A 107 -7.18 5.37 2.29
CA GLU A 107 -7.15 6.61 1.50
C GLU A 107 -5.78 6.91 0.84
N PRO A 108 -5.20 5.97 0.09
CA PRO A 108 -3.80 6.06 -0.34
C PRO A 108 -3.53 7.16 -1.37
N VAL A 109 -4.56 7.76 -1.94
CA VAL A 109 -4.43 8.83 -2.95
C VAL A 109 -5.01 10.17 -2.49
N ALA A 110 -5.39 10.27 -1.21
CA ALA A 110 -5.85 11.53 -0.64
C ALA A 110 -4.77 12.62 -0.80
N ALA A 111 -5.14 13.78 -1.28
CA ALA A 111 -4.26 14.93 -1.51
C ALA A 111 -3.12 14.72 -2.55
N LEU A 112 -3.18 13.70 -3.39
CA LEU A 112 -2.26 13.51 -4.50
C LEU A 112 -2.76 14.20 -5.77
N SER A 113 -1.82 14.64 -6.62
CA SER A 113 -2.12 15.10 -7.97
C SER A 113 -2.57 13.93 -8.86
N VAL A 114 -3.26 14.22 -9.96
CA VAL A 114 -3.72 13.21 -10.95
C VAL A 114 -2.58 12.28 -11.41
N ARG A 115 -1.39 12.86 -11.63
CA ARG A 115 -0.21 12.09 -12.07
C ARG A 115 0.30 11.16 -10.97
N GLU A 116 0.29 11.59 -9.72
CA GLU A 116 0.70 10.78 -8.57
C GLU A 116 -0.31 9.68 -8.28
N THR A 117 -1.60 9.99 -8.34
CA THR A 117 -2.70 9.01 -8.22
C THR A 117 -2.53 7.88 -9.23
N ARG A 118 -2.20 8.22 -10.48
CA ARG A 118 -1.96 7.21 -11.52
C ARG A 118 -0.81 6.25 -11.16
N ARG A 119 0.30 6.77 -10.66
CA ARG A 119 1.43 5.93 -10.21
C ARG A 119 1.04 4.97 -9.09
N VAL A 120 0.23 5.44 -8.13
CA VAL A 120 -0.28 4.59 -7.04
C VAL A 120 -1.17 3.49 -7.59
N PHE A 121 -2.04 3.78 -8.55
CA PHE A 121 -2.88 2.78 -9.19
C PHE A 121 -2.05 1.74 -9.97
N ASP A 122 -1.02 2.18 -10.70
CA ASP A 122 -0.11 1.28 -11.40
C ASP A 122 0.63 0.35 -10.40
N ALA A 123 1.03 0.85 -9.24
CA ALA A 123 1.65 0.05 -8.17
C ALA A 123 0.65 -0.96 -7.55
N ILE A 124 -0.62 -0.57 -7.37
CA ILE A 124 -1.69 -1.47 -6.89
C ILE A 124 -1.93 -2.60 -7.90
N GLU A 125 -2.04 -2.29 -9.19
CA GLU A 125 -2.22 -3.31 -10.22
C GLU A 125 -1.02 -4.26 -10.32
N ALA A 126 0.20 -3.74 -10.18
CA ALA A 126 1.40 -4.56 -10.10
C ALA A 126 1.37 -5.52 -8.89
N ALA A 127 0.96 -5.04 -7.71
CA ALA A 127 0.80 -5.88 -6.53
C ALA A 127 -0.27 -6.97 -6.73
N LYS A 128 -1.43 -6.63 -7.30
CA LYS A 128 -2.49 -7.58 -7.65
C LYS A 128 -2.00 -8.65 -8.62
N SER A 129 -1.22 -8.27 -9.64
CA SER A 129 -0.67 -9.21 -10.64
C SER A 129 0.31 -10.21 -10.02
N GLN A 130 0.93 -9.87 -8.90
CA GLN A 130 1.78 -10.77 -8.10
C GLN A 130 1.00 -11.60 -7.09
N GLY A 131 -0.34 -11.53 -7.11
CA GLY A 131 -1.23 -12.36 -6.30
C GLY A 131 -1.55 -11.80 -4.91
N LEU A 132 -1.24 -10.53 -4.62
CA LEU A 132 -1.68 -9.88 -3.38
C LEU A 132 -3.18 -9.61 -3.42
N GLY A 133 -3.88 -9.94 -2.34
CA GLY A 133 -5.21 -9.41 -2.07
C GLY A 133 -5.11 -7.95 -1.61
N VAL A 134 -5.80 -7.03 -2.26
CA VAL A 134 -5.77 -5.61 -1.87
C VAL A 134 -7.14 -5.20 -1.32
N LEU A 135 -7.17 -4.68 -0.10
CA LEU A 135 -8.33 -3.99 0.47
C LEU A 135 -8.06 -2.49 0.43
N TYR A 136 -8.71 -1.83 -0.51
CA TYR A 136 -8.60 -0.40 -0.75
C TYR A 136 -9.79 0.32 -0.11
N ILE A 137 -9.53 1.30 0.74
CA ILE A 137 -10.55 2.11 1.42
C ILE A 137 -10.44 3.53 0.90
N ASP A 138 -11.54 4.06 0.39
CA ASP A 138 -11.66 5.45 -0.03
C ASP A 138 -13.15 5.86 -0.03
N HIS A 139 -13.40 7.14 0.08
CA HIS A 139 -14.73 7.73 0.00
C HIS A 139 -15.02 8.32 -1.39
N ASN A 140 -14.02 8.42 -2.26
CA ASN A 140 -14.14 8.93 -3.63
C ASN A 140 -14.28 7.78 -4.64
N MET A 141 -15.42 7.71 -5.30
CA MET A 141 -15.70 6.66 -6.30
C MET A 141 -14.80 6.74 -7.53
N GLU A 142 -14.30 7.94 -7.89
CA GLU A 142 -13.34 8.10 -8.99
C GLU A 142 -11.99 7.43 -8.68
N HIS A 143 -11.65 7.27 -7.40
CA HIS A 143 -10.46 6.54 -6.97
C HIS A 143 -10.71 5.03 -6.85
N VAL A 144 -11.90 4.62 -6.43
CA VAL A 144 -12.25 3.21 -6.19
C VAL A 144 -12.45 2.45 -7.50
N LEU A 145 -13.24 3.01 -8.41
CA LEU A 145 -13.67 2.33 -9.64
C LEU A 145 -12.54 1.87 -10.56
N PRO A 146 -11.42 2.63 -10.71
CA PRO A 146 -10.31 2.18 -11.57
C PRO A 146 -9.63 0.89 -11.10
N VAL A 147 -9.55 0.65 -9.79
CA VAL A 147 -8.73 -0.42 -9.19
C VAL A 147 -9.52 -1.56 -8.57
N ALA A 148 -10.81 -1.33 -8.21
CA ALA A 148 -11.62 -2.32 -7.51
C ALA A 148 -12.19 -3.38 -8.45
N ASP A 149 -12.10 -4.64 -8.07
CA ASP A 149 -12.83 -5.77 -8.70
C ASP A 149 -14.18 -5.98 -8.02
N ARG A 150 -14.25 -5.73 -6.71
CA ARG A 150 -15.46 -5.79 -5.88
C ARG A 150 -15.49 -4.59 -4.94
N ILE A 151 -16.68 -4.05 -4.70
CA ILE A 151 -16.87 -2.87 -3.85
C ILE A 151 -17.80 -3.24 -2.70
N ALA A 152 -17.32 -3.09 -1.48
CA ALA A 152 -18.10 -3.26 -0.26
C ALA A 152 -18.59 -1.90 0.22
N ILE A 153 -19.90 -1.66 0.20
CA ILE A 153 -20.52 -0.42 0.65
C ILE A 153 -20.78 -0.53 2.15
N MET A 154 -20.18 0.37 2.92
CA MET A 154 -20.34 0.42 4.38
C MET A 154 -21.09 1.67 4.82
N HIS A 155 -21.96 1.51 5.82
CA HIS A 155 -22.69 2.61 6.44
C HIS A 155 -22.85 2.39 7.95
N LYS A 156 -22.58 3.41 8.76
CA LYS A 156 -22.71 3.37 10.24
C LYS A 156 -22.08 2.12 10.89
N GLY A 157 -20.92 1.69 10.38
CA GLY A 157 -20.18 0.53 10.88
C GLY A 157 -20.71 -0.83 10.42
N GLY A 158 -21.74 -0.87 9.58
CA GLY A 158 -22.31 -2.08 8.98
C GLY A 158 -22.00 -2.21 7.50
N LEU A 159 -21.88 -3.45 7.01
CA LEU A 159 -21.81 -3.76 5.60
C LEU A 159 -23.22 -3.76 5.02
N LEU A 160 -23.51 -2.87 4.07
CA LEU A 160 -24.79 -2.80 3.38
C LEU A 160 -24.87 -3.81 2.23
N ARG A 161 -23.92 -3.73 1.32
CA ARG A 161 -23.91 -4.54 0.10
C ARG A 161 -22.48 -4.74 -0.41
N VAL A 162 -22.27 -5.83 -1.13
CA VAL A 162 -21.06 -6.04 -1.94
C VAL A 162 -21.49 -6.14 -3.40
N VAL A 163 -20.91 -5.31 -4.26
CA VAL A 163 -21.15 -5.29 -5.69
C VAL A 163 -19.89 -5.62 -6.46
N THR A 164 -20.06 -6.16 -7.68
CA THR A 164 -18.95 -6.39 -8.59
C THR A 164 -18.73 -5.15 -9.46
N ARG A 165 -17.53 -4.96 -9.94
CA ARG A 165 -17.18 -3.88 -10.87
C ARG A 165 -18.12 -3.87 -12.07
N GLY A 166 -18.72 -2.72 -12.35
CA GLY A 166 -19.66 -2.54 -13.46
C GLY A 166 -21.13 -2.93 -13.16
N GLU A 167 -21.42 -3.43 -11.96
CA GLU A 167 -22.80 -3.73 -11.52
C GLU A 167 -23.60 -2.46 -11.22
N LEU A 168 -22.92 -1.43 -10.70
CA LEU A 168 -23.48 -0.10 -10.46
C LEU A 168 -22.63 0.97 -11.14
N SER A 169 -23.25 2.06 -11.57
CA SER A 169 -22.57 3.27 -12.04
C SER A 169 -21.90 4.03 -10.88
N ALA A 170 -21.00 4.97 -11.19
CA ALA A 170 -20.38 5.83 -10.18
C ALA A 170 -21.42 6.66 -9.40
N GLU A 171 -22.47 7.12 -10.08
CA GLU A 171 -23.56 7.90 -9.50
C GLU A 171 -24.39 7.05 -8.54
N GLU A 172 -24.78 5.84 -8.93
CA GLU A 172 -25.53 4.90 -8.08
C GLU A 172 -24.71 4.48 -6.84
N LEU A 173 -23.40 4.29 -6.97
CA LEU A 173 -22.51 4.02 -5.84
C LEU A 173 -22.42 5.21 -4.90
N ALA A 174 -22.25 6.42 -5.42
CA ALA A 174 -22.22 7.64 -4.62
C ALA A 174 -23.54 7.86 -3.87
N ASP A 175 -24.67 7.65 -4.52
CA ASP A 175 -25.99 7.72 -3.91
C ASP A 175 -26.19 6.66 -2.81
N ALA A 176 -25.74 5.43 -3.05
CA ALA A 176 -25.81 4.35 -2.06
C ALA A 176 -25.00 4.67 -0.78
N VAL A 177 -23.85 5.33 -0.94
CA VAL A 177 -23.04 5.79 0.20
C VAL A 177 -23.68 6.97 0.92
N ALA A 178 -24.24 7.94 0.16
CA ALA A 178 -24.79 9.18 0.73
C ALA A 178 -26.14 8.98 1.43
N HIS A 179 -27.03 8.17 0.88
CA HIS A 179 -28.43 8.09 1.30
C HIS A 179 -28.82 6.84 2.06
N SER A 180 -27.87 5.94 2.39
CA SER A 180 -28.12 4.70 3.18
C SER A 180 -29.27 3.82 2.67
N GLY A 181 -29.72 3.99 1.44
CA GLY A 181 -30.77 3.26 0.79
C GLY A 181 -30.37 2.96 -0.64
N LEU A 182 -29.99 1.71 -0.90
CA LEU A 182 -29.99 1.21 -2.28
C LEU A 182 -31.45 1.07 -2.71
N PRO A 183 -31.81 1.45 -3.95
CA PRO A 183 -33.09 1.02 -4.50
C PRO A 183 -33.15 -0.51 -4.48
N ASP A 184 -34.32 -1.06 -4.12
CA ASP A 184 -34.63 -2.49 -4.09
C ASP A 184 -34.39 -3.18 -5.43
#